data_7d751e024520e0c5bdba245a08e11d85
#
_entry.id   7d751e024520e0c5bdba245a08e11d85
#
_cell.length_a   1.000
_cell.length_b   1.000
_cell.length_c   1.000
_cell.angle_alpha   90.00
_cell.angle_beta   90.00
_cell.angle_gamma   90.00
#
_symmetry.space_group_name_H-M   'P 1'
#
loop_
_entity.id
_entity.type
_entity.pdbx_description
1 polymer ?
#
loop_
_entity_poly.entity_id
_entity_poly.type
_entity_poly.pdbx_seq_one_letter_code
_entity_poly.pdbx_strand_id
1 'polypeptide(L)'
;MTNVPTFMMNIPSSYDTAVRNNVWMEEYDDEDIIVNKPKAIREMWEVYSFLASQGFVYLLPTPIDCKLQDLVFVANNGIVLQHTPIYIGSNFKATNRIGEEVIGMRFFDSLGYKTIRSPFEFEGEAELKYLRDNIYIGGYGIRSDKRAYEWMESEFGLNIIKLELKDPKNYHLDCTIFPFTNESVIVAVDSFTKEEIKSIEKVADIIPITMDQAHTGLTNSVRVNNYLLNASDIDFLSKRSEDYRYESDKNRRLEQIAADNAMEVCYFNLEEYMKGGGLLSCLVLHVNYERMLTKLI
;
A
#
# COMPACT_ATOMS: atom_id res chain seq x y z
N MET A 1 18.26 -11.17 -9.89
CA MET A 1 17.42 -9.98 -9.58
C MET A 1 18.25 -8.74 -9.84
N THR A 2 17.66 -7.69 -10.36
CA THR A 2 18.35 -6.40 -10.59
C THR A 2 18.68 -5.76 -9.25
N ASN A 3 19.87 -5.15 -9.10
CA ASN A 3 20.27 -4.41 -7.88
C ASN A 3 19.64 -3.00 -7.87
N VAL A 4 18.41 -2.84 -8.32
CA VAL A 4 17.69 -1.57 -8.34
C VAL A 4 16.29 -1.77 -7.76
N PRO A 5 15.71 -0.75 -7.11
CA PRO A 5 14.32 -0.78 -6.69
C PRO A 5 13.42 -1.19 -7.84
N THR A 6 12.51 -2.12 -7.60
CA THR A 6 11.64 -2.63 -8.65
C THR A 6 10.20 -2.67 -8.16
N PHE A 7 9.32 -2.11 -8.95
CA PHE A 7 7.90 -1.94 -8.64
C PHE A 7 7.02 -2.56 -9.71
N MET A 8 5.75 -2.75 -9.39
CA MET A 8 4.68 -3.03 -10.34
C MET A 8 3.55 -2.03 -10.15
N MET A 9 3.02 -1.53 -11.24
CA MET A 9 1.81 -0.70 -11.34
C MET A 9 0.87 -1.25 -12.39
N ASN A 10 -0.35 -0.73 -12.48
CA ASN A 10 -1.31 -1.09 -13.54
C ASN A 10 -1.89 0.19 -14.18
N ILE A 11 -2.11 0.15 -15.49
CA ILE A 11 -2.80 1.23 -16.21
C ILE A 11 -4.30 1.15 -15.88
N PRO A 12 -4.96 2.26 -15.45
CA PRO A 12 -6.35 2.25 -14.96
C PRO A 12 -7.40 2.09 -16.08
N SER A 13 -7.18 1.17 -17.02
CA SER A 13 -8.09 0.96 -18.14
C SER A 13 -9.41 0.31 -17.73
N SER A 14 -9.38 -0.60 -16.75
CA SER A 14 -10.58 -1.22 -16.15
C SER A 14 -11.07 -0.50 -14.89
N TYR A 15 -10.32 0.49 -14.37
CA TYR A 15 -10.65 1.17 -13.13
C TYR A 15 -12.03 1.82 -13.19
N ASP A 16 -12.84 1.55 -12.18
CA ASP A 16 -14.20 2.05 -12.05
C ASP A 16 -14.58 2.09 -10.56
N THR A 17 -15.70 2.72 -10.24
CA THR A 17 -16.26 2.82 -8.88
C THR A 17 -17.73 2.36 -8.84
N ALA A 18 -18.13 1.55 -9.81
CA ALA A 18 -19.50 1.07 -9.94
C ALA A 18 -19.97 0.20 -8.75
N VAL A 19 -19.03 -0.50 -8.09
CA VAL A 19 -19.31 -1.33 -6.91
C VAL A 19 -18.57 -0.75 -5.72
N ARG A 20 -19.31 -0.20 -4.74
CA ARG A 20 -18.75 0.27 -3.48
C ARG A 20 -18.33 -0.94 -2.62
N ASN A 21 -17.11 -0.95 -2.11
CA ASN A 21 -16.59 -2.09 -1.35
C ASN A 21 -15.78 -1.69 -0.10
N ASN A 22 -15.74 -0.41 0.22
CA ASN A 22 -15.12 0.11 1.44
C ASN A 22 -15.84 1.38 1.91
N VAL A 23 -15.62 1.77 3.17
CA VAL A 23 -16.34 2.88 3.81
C VAL A 23 -16.00 4.25 3.21
N TRP A 24 -14.82 4.42 2.63
CA TRP A 24 -14.44 5.68 2.00
C TRP A 24 -15.24 5.97 0.73
N MET A 25 -15.61 4.93 -0.01
CA MET A 25 -16.48 5.06 -1.18
C MET A 25 -17.88 5.50 -0.81
N GLU A 26 -18.34 5.19 0.41
CA GLU A 26 -19.68 5.59 0.90
C GLU A 26 -19.76 7.09 1.25
N GLU A 27 -18.62 7.79 1.37
CA GLU A 27 -18.57 9.22 1.65
C GLU A 27 -18.84 10.09 0.40
N TYR A 28 -18.83 9.46 -0.81
CA TYR A 28 -19.11 10.17 -2.07
C TYR A 28 -20.56 10.03 -2.50
N ASP A 29 -21.13 11.10 -3.06
CA ASP A 29 -22.39 11.04 -3.79
C ASP A 29 -22.23 10.26 -5.10
N ASP A 30 -23.33 9.76 -5.67
CA ASP A 30 -23.31 8.90 -6.88
C ASP A 30 -22.74 9.59 -8.12
N GLU A 31 -22.82 10.93 -8.18
CA GLU A 31 -22.25 11.72 -9.30
C GLU A 31 -20.74 11.96 -9.09
N ASP A 32 -20.32 12.24 -7.87
CA ASP A 32 -18.95 12.61 -7.54
C ASP A 32 -18.00 11.42 -7.51
N ILE A 33 -18.50 10.22 -7.22
CA ILE A 33 -17.70 8.99 -7.20
C ILE A 33 -17.28 8.52 -8.60
N ILE A 34 -17.94 8.99 -9.67
CA ILE A 34 -17.65 8.57 -11.04
C ILE A 34 -16.22 8.93 -11.43
N VAL A 35 -15.47 7.93 -11.88
CA VAL A 35 -14.06 8.08 -12.27
C VAL A 35 -13.91 8.85 -13.57
N ASN A 36 -13.12 9.90 -13.57
CA ASN A 36 -12.60 10.55 -14.78
C ASN A 36 -11.36 9.76 -15.27
N LYS A 37 -11.55 8.78 -16.14
CA LYS A 37 -10.48 7.91 -16.65
C LYS A 37 -9.28 8.65 -17.26
N PRO A 38 -9.46 9.70 -18.11
CA PRO A 38 -8.34 10.50 -18.59
C PRO A 38 -7.52 11.16 -17.47
N LYS A 39 -8.18 11.61 -16.38
CA LYS A 39 -7.51 12.19 -15.22
C LYS A 39 -6.79 11.11 -14.42
N ALA A 40 -7.43 9.98 -14.14
CA ALA A 40 -6.81 8.83 -13.46
C ALA A 40 -5.54 8.33 -14.20
N ILE A 41 -5.57 8.29 -15.55
CA ILE A 41 -4.38 7.93 -16.34
C ILE A 41 -3.25 8.95 -16.13
N ARG A 42 -3.54 10.26 -16.11
CA ARG A 42 -2.51 11.29 -15.88
C ARG A 42 -1.91 11.18 -14.47
N GLU A 43 -2.74 11.04 -13.45
CA GLU A 43 -2.31 10.86 -12.07
C GLU A 43 -1.38 9.62 -11.93
N MET A 44 -1.79 8.48 -12.48
CA MET A 44 -0.94 7.27 -12.51
C MET A 44 0.37 7.51 -13.24
N TRP A 45 0.34 8.22 -14.36
CA TRP A 45 1.51 8.46 -15.17
C TRP A 45 2.55 9.34 -14.47
N GLU A 46 2.13 10.27 -13.64
CA GLU A 46 3.04 11.08 -12.80
C GLU A 46 3.80 10.21 -11.81
N VAL A 47 3.09 9.33 -11.07
CA VAL A 47 3.70 8.37 -10.15
C VAL A 47 4.64 7.41 -10.89
N TYR A 48 4.17 6.84 -12.01
CA TYR A 48 4.97 5.93 -12.84
C TYR A 48 6.27 6.60 -13.32
N SER A 49 6.17 7.82 -13.85
CA SER A 49 7.33 8.54 -14.39
C SER A 49 8.38 8.82 -13.31
N PHE A 50 7.93 9.18 -12.11
CA PHE A 50 8.83 9.37 -10.98
C PHE A 50 9.52 8.06 -10.59
N LEU A 51 8.76 7.00 -10.35
CA LEU A 51 9.30 5.69 -9.97
C LEU A 51 10.24 5.12 -11.05
N ALA A 52 9.90 5.28 -12.33
CA ALA A 52 10.72 4.85 -13.45
C ALA A 52 12.04 5.65 -13.58
N SER A 53 12.09 6.86 -13.04
CA SER A 53 13.36 7.64 -12.93
C SER A 53 14.27 7.12 -11.80
N GLN A 54 13.72 6.41 -10.82
CA GLN A 54 14.41 5.94 -9.62
C GLN A 54 14.73 4.44 -9.64
N GLY A 55 13.99 3.65 -10.41
CA GLY A 55 14.10 2.20 -10.43
C GLY A 55 13.45 1.59 -11.66
N PHE A 56 13.10 0.31 -11.56
CA PHE A 56 12.41 -0.40 -12.62
C PHE A 56 10.92 -0.55 -12.28
N VAL A 57 10.04 -0.28 -13.23
CA VAL A 57 8.59 -0.39 -13.04
C VAL A 57 7.99 -1.32 -14.08
N TYR A 58 7.45 -2.44 -13.62
CA TYR A 58 6.59 -3.29 -14.44
C TYR A 58 5.18 -2.68 -14.55
N LEU A 59 4.56 -2.85 -15.70
CA LEU A 59 3.13 -2.58 -15.88
C LEU A 59 2.38 -3.91 -15.99
N LEU A 60 1.55 -4.20 -14.98
CA LEU A 60 0.67 -5.37 -15.00
C LEU A 60 -0.34 -5.20 -16.14
N PRO A 61 -0.44 -6.15 -17.07
CA PRO A 61 -1.37 -6.04 -18.19
C PRO A 61 -2.83 -6.15 -17.71
N THR A 62 -3.69 -5.28 -18.23
CA THR A 62 -5.14 -5.41 -18.07
C THR A 62 -5.69 -6.23 -19.23
N PRO A 63 -6.34 -7.38 -18.99
CA PRO A 63 -6.98 -8.16 -20.05
C PRO A 63 -8.01 -7.34 -20.82
N ILE A 64 -8.20 -7.67 -22.12
CA ILE A 64 -9.28 -7.11 -22.94
C ILE A 64 -10.61 -7.48 -22.27
N ASP A 65 -11.55 -6.53 -22.23
CA ASP A 65 -12.87 -6.69 -21.58
C ASP A 65 -12.81 -7.01 -20.07
N CYS A 66 -11.70 -6.66 -19.41
CA CYS A 66 -11.55 -6.81 -17.97
C CYS A 66 -12.61 -5.97 -17.23
N LYS A 67 -13.33 -6.63 -16.31
CA LYS A 67 -14.35 -6.01 -15.44
C LYS A 67 -13.89 -5.86 -13.99
N LEU A 68 -12.62 -6.11 -13.71
CA LEU A 68 -12.05 -5.98 -12.38
C LEU A 68 -11.73 -4.51 -12.14
N GLN A 69 -12.65 -3.81 -11.50
CA GLN A 69 -12.59 -2.36 -11.33
C GLN A 69 -11.39 -1.91 -10.49
N ASP A 70 -10.95 -2.72 -9.51
CA ASP A 70 -9.91 -2.38 -8.55
C ASP A 70 -8.54 -2.97 -8.92
N LEU A 71 -8.37 -3.54 -10.12
CA LEU A 71 -7.09 -4.11 -10.59
C LEU A 71 -5.93 -3.11 -10.53
N VAL A 72 -6.23 -1.82 -10.56
CA VAL A 72 -5.25 -0.74 -10.44
C VAL A 72 -4.57 -0.70 -9.07
N PHE A 73 -5.23 -1.18 -8.02
CA PHE A 73 -4.68 -1.27 -6.67
C PHE A 73 -3.83 -2.55 -6.51
N VAL A 74 -2.71 -2.59 -7.24
CA VAL A 74 -1.86 -3.78 -7.40
C VAL A 74 -1.23 -4.28 -6.10
N ALA A 75 -1.06 -3.43 -5.10
CA ALA A 75 -0.57 -3.83 -3.78
C ALA A 75 -1.53 -4.83 -3.08
N ASN A 76 -2.81 -4.81 -3.43
CA ASN A 76 -3.78 -5.78 -2.91
C ASN A 76 -3.78 -7.11 -3.68
N ASN A 77 -3.13 -7.17 -4.84
CA ASN A 77 -3.17 -8.33 -5.73
C ASN A 77 -2.36 -9.53 -5.20
N GLY A 78 -1.34 -9.25 -4.40
CA GLY A 78 -0.47 -10.25 -3.79
C GLY A 78 0.77 -9.62 -3.18
N ILE A 79 1.77 -10.44 -2.85
CA ILE A 79 3.05 -10.00 -2.32
C ILE A 79 4.21 -10.82 -2.91
N VAL A 80 5.33 -10.16 -3.20
CA VAL A 80 6.60 -10.82 -3.52
C VAL A 80 7.41 -11.00 -2.25
N LEU A 81 7.80 -12.23 -1.93
CA LEU A 81 8.67 -12.49 -0.79
C LEU A 81 10.12 -12.07 -1.11
N GLN A 82 10.73 -11.27 -0.24
CA GLN A 82 12.01 -10.62 -0.53
C GLN A 82 13.22 -11.57 -0.44
N HIS A 83 13.09 -12.66 0.29
CA HIS A 83 14.17 -13.64 0.51
C HIS A 83 14.11 -14.85 -0.44
N THR A 84 13.07 -14.96 -1.27
CA THR A 84 12.86 -16.07 -2.20
C THR A 84 12.00 -15.65 -3.37
N PRO A 85 12.19 -16.19 -4.58
CA PRO A 85 11.41 -15.82 -5.76
C PRO A 85 10.01 -16.45 -5.74
N ILE A 86 9.23 -16.10 -4.72
CA ILE A 86 7.84 -16.53 -4.55
C ILE A 86 6.92 -15.30 -4.60
N TYR A 87 5.85 -15.42 -5.36
CA TYR A 87 4.73 -14.50 -5.33
C TYR A 87 3.51 -15.20 -4.70
N ILE A 88 3.01 -14.64 -3.61
CA ILE A 88 1.79 -15.10 -2.96
C ILE A 88 0.64 -14.23 -3.46
N GLY A 89 -0.23 -14.82 -4.29
CA GLY A 89 -1.44 -14.17 -4.77
C GLY A 89 -2.49 -14.07 -3.66
N SER A 90 -3.25 -13.01 -3.69
CA SER A 90 -4.31 -12.74 -2.73
C SER A 90 -5.44 -13.78 -2.78
N ASN A 91 -6.21 -13.82 -1.72
CA ASN A 91 -7.49 -14.51 -1.63
C ASN A 91 -8.50 -13.48 -1.09
N PHE A 92 -9.10 -12.73 -2.01
CA PHE A 92 -9.91 -11.58 -1.67
C PHE A 92 -11.16 -11.93 -0.88
N LYS A 93 -11.40 -11.19 0.19
CA LYS A 93 -12.68 -11.17 0.90
C LYS A 93 -13.74 -10.38 0.12
N ALA A 94 -13.34 -9.28 -0.51
CA ALA A 94 -14.20 -8.49 -1.38
C ALA A 94 -14.50 -9.26 -2.67
N THR A 95 -15.73 -9.74 -2.84
CA THR A 95 -16.11 -10.66 -3.92
C THR A 95 -15.99 -10.06 -5.33
N ASN A 96 -16.15 -8.73 -5.47
CA ASN A 96 -15.98 -8.01 -6.73
C ASN A 96 -14.51 -7.92 -7.19
N ARG A 97 -13.54 -8.29 -6.32
CA ARG A 97 -12.12 -8.30 -6.61
C ARG A 97 -11.57 -9.69 -6.97
N ILE A 98 -12.36 -10.73 -6.76
CA ILE A 98 -11.96 -12.12 -7.07
C ILE A 98 -11.60 -12.23 -8.55
N GLY A 99 -10.39 -12.73 -8.84
CA GLY A 99 -9.82 -12.86 -10.18
C GLY A 99 -8.68 -11.88 -10.47
N GLU A 100 -8.52 -10.81 -9.69
CA GLU A 100 -7.38 -9.92 -9.79
C GLU A 100 -6.07 -10.68 -9.54
N GLU A 101 -6.05 -11.54 -8.51
CA GLU A 101 -4.89 -12.36 -8.14
C GLU A 101 -4.42 -13.28 -9.27
N VAL A 102 -5.36 -13.77 -10.09
CA VAL A 102 -5.03 -14.65 -11.22
C VAL A 102 -4.17 -13.93 -12.26
N ILE A 103 -4.45 -12.63 -12.48
CA ILE A 103 -3.68 -11.80 -13.43
C ILE A 103 -2.26 -11.61 -12.89
N GLY A 104 -2.13 -11.25 -11.60
CA GLY A 104 -0.83 -11.10 -10.94
C GLY A 104 -0.03 -12.40 -10.94
N MET A 105 -0.66 -13.52 -10.56
CA MET A 105 0.00 -14.83 -10.56
C MET A 105 0.54 -15.22 -11.93
N ARG A 106 -0.25 -15.04 -13.00
CA ARG A 106 0.20 -15.31 -14.37
C ARG A 106 1.36 -14.43 -14.78
N PHE A 107 1.32 -13.16 -14.40
CA PHE A 107 2.39 -12.21 -14.69
C PHE A 107 3.70 -12.64 -14.01
N PHE A 108 3.68 -12.90 -12.70
CA PHE A 108 4.87 -13.33 -11.96
C PHE A 108 5.37 -14.72 -12.36
N ASP A 109 4.46 -15.65 -12.72
CA ASP A 109 4.84 -16.95 -13.28
C ASP A 109 5.64 -16.78 -14.59
N SER A 110 5.21 -15.86 -15.46
CA SER A 110 5.93 -15.54 -16.70
C SER A 110 7.33 -14.94 -16.48
N LEU A 111 7.56 -14.34 -15.30
CA LEU A 111 8.86 -13.82 -14.89
C LEU A 111 9.73 -14.89 -14.16
N GLY A 112 9.21 -16.11 -14.00
CA GLY A 112 9.92 -17.23 -13.37
C GLY A 112 9.79 -17.29 -11.84
N TYR A 113 8.85 -16.57 -11.25
CA TYR A 113 8.49 -16.72 -9.83
C TYR A 113 7.65 -17.97 -9.62
N LYS A 114 7.83 -18.64 -8.49
CA LYS A 114 6.86 -19.63 -8.02
C LYS A 114 5.63 -18.88 -7.51
N THR A 115 4.46 -19.13 -8.09
CA THR A 115 3.22 -18.46 -7.69
C THR A 115 2.32 -19.39 -6.87
N ILE A 116 1.78 -18.89 -5.78
CA ILE A 116 0.92 -19.63 -4.87
C ILE A 116 -0.21 -18.70 -4.43
N ARG A 117 -1.47 -19.15 -4.53
CA ARG A 117 -2.59 -18.40 -3.96
C ARG A 117 -2.70 -18.68 -2.46
N SER A 118 -2.94 -17.66 -1.65
CA SER A 118 -3.21 -17.85 -0.22
C SER A 118 -4.44 -18.76 -0.02
N PRO A 119 -4.35 -19.79 0.85
CA PRO A 119 -5.50 -20.66 1.16
C PRO A 119 -6.52 -19.99 2.08
N PHE A 120 -6.16 -18.88 2.71
CA PHE A 120 -7.00 -18.09 3.60
C PHE A 120 -7.20 -16.68 3.05
N GLU A 121 -8.23 -15.96 3.50
CA GLU A 121 -8.44 -14.55 3.13
C GLU A 121 -7.17 -13.74 3.39
N PHE A 122 -6.72 -13.02 2.37
CA PHE A 122 -5.50 -12.22 2.37
C PHE A 122 -5.53 -11.23 1.21
N GLU A 123 -5.24 -9.96 1.47
CA GLU A 123 -5.27 -8.90 0.46
C GLU A 123 -3.88 -8.26 0.23
N GLY A 124 -2.89 -9.11 -0.05
CA GLY A 124 -1.60 -8.72 -0.63
C GLY A 124 -0.69 -7.89 0.27
N GLU A 125 0.16 -7.09 -0.38
CA GLU A 125 1.14 -6.22 0.27
C GLU A 125 0.50 -5.11 1.11
N ALA A 126 -0.74 -4.72 0.81
CA ALA A 126 -1.47 -3.76 1.64
C ALA A 126 -1.68 -4.26 3.08
N GLU A 127 -1.70 -5.59 3.26
CA GLU A 127 -1.90 -6.26 4.54
C GLU A 127 -0.64 -6.91 5.14
N LEU A 128 0.43 -7.06 4.35
CA LEU A 128 1.68 -7.66 4.80
C LEU A 128 2.86 -6.84 4.36
N LYS A 129 3.42 -6.04 5.26
CA LYS A 129 4.52 -5.13 4.99
C LYS A 129 5.86 -5.76 5.36
N TYR A 130 6.79 -5.75 4.40
CA TYR A 130 8.18 -6.19 4.61
C TYR A 130 8.94 -5.18 5.47
N LEU A 131 9.72 -5.64 6.44
CA LEU A 131 10.60 -4.80 7.25
C LEU A 131 12.08 -5.06 6.91
N ARG A 132 12.55 -6.26 7.13
CA ARG A 132 13.91 -6.74 6.79
C ARG A 132 14.01 -8.25 6.91
N ASP A 133 15.00 -8.85 6.31
CA ASP A 133 15.29 -10.30 6.39
C ASP A 133 14.03 -11.14 6.11
N ASN A 134 13.56 -11.91 7.09
CA ASN A 134 12.29 -12.63 7.07
C ASN A 134 11.22 -11.99 7.97
N ILE A 135 11.42 -10.76 8.45
CA ILE A 135 10.52 -10.06 9.36
C ILE A 135 9.52 -9.22 8.57
N TYR A 136 8.26 -9.44 8.85
CA TYR A 136 7.12 -8.74 8.26
C TYR A 136 6.16 -8.27 9.34
N ILE A 137 5.30 -7.29 9.01
CA ILE A 137 4.19 -6.83 9.85
C ILE A 137 2.90 -7.11 9.07
N GLY A 138 1.96 -7.83 9.69
CA GLY A 138 0.72 -8.26 9.05
C GLY A 138 -0.53 -7.79 9.79
N GLY A 139 -1.49 -7.20 9.05
CA GLY A 139 -2.79 -6.78 9.56
C GLY A 139 -3.86 -7.85 9.33
N TYR A 140 -4.73 -8.12 10.31
CA TYR A 140 -5.81 -9.09 10.18
C TYR A 140 -7.10 -8.59 10.85
N GLY A 141 -8.22 -9.21 10.53
CA GLY A 141 -9.53 -8.98 11.16
C GLY A 141 -10.57 -8.36 10.23
N ILE A 142 -10.20 -7.43 9.35
CA ILE A 142 -11.14 -6.81 8.42
C ILE A 142 -11.09 -7.51 7.05
N ARG A 143 -9.94 -7.53 6.40
CA ARG A 143 -9.76 -8.06 5.04
C ARG A 143 -8.96 -9.36 4.99
N SER A 144 -8.05 -9.55 5.93
CA SER A 144 -7.21 -10.74 6.00
C SER A 144 -7.48 -11.58 7.25
N ASP A 145 -7.31 -12.89 7.12
CA ASP A 145 -7.42 -13.86 8.21
C ASP A 145 -6.05 -14.10 8.83
N LYS A 146 -5.97 -14.11 10.16
CA LYS A 146 -4.74 -14.43 10.90
C LYS A 146 -4.10 -15.74 10.49
N ARG A 147 -4.91 -16.72 10.08
CA ARG A 147 -4.45 -18.04 9.59
C ARG A 147 -3.61 -17.93 8.31
N ALA A 148 -3.79 -16.89 7.50
CA ALA A 148 -2.94 -16.65 6.34
C ALA A 148 -1.48 -16.43 6.76
N TYR A 149 -1.27 -15.69 7.83
CA TYR A 149 0.07 -15.43 8.38
C TYR A 149 0.68 -16.65 9.06
N GLU A 150 -0.10 -17.41 9.83
CA GLU A 150 0.35 -18.66 10.44
C GLU A 150 0.78 -19.68 9.37
N TRP A 151 0.05 -19.74 8.26
CA TRP A 151 0.44 -20.55 7.10
C TRP A 151 1.73 -20.03 6.46
N MET A 152 1.86 -18.73 6.26
CA MET A 152 3.08 -18.15 5.67
C MET A 152 4.32 -18.35 6.55
N GLU A 153 4.17 -18.28 7.86
CA GLU A 153 5.26 -18.60 8.80
C GLU A 153 5.69 -20.06 8.68
N SER A 154 4.72 -20.99 8.62
CA SER A 154 4.99 -22.42 8.49
C SER A 154 5.62 -22.82 7.16
N GLU A 155 5.11 -22.27 6.04
CA GLU A 155 5.53 -22.71 4.70
C GLU A 155 6.79 -21.98 4.20
N PHE A 156 7.01 -20.74 4.62
CA PHE A 156 8.06 -19.89 4.06
C PHE A 156 9.07 -19.41 5.10
N GLY A 157 8.89 -19.77 6.38
CA GLY A 157 9.81 -19.38 7.45
C GLY A 157 9.78 -17.88 7.77
N LEU A 158 8.66 -17.21 7.51
CA LEU A 158 8.50 -15.80 7.86
C LEU A 158 8.37 -15.64 9.37
N ASN A 159 8.74 -14.46 9.86
CA ASN A 159 8.47 -13.98 11.20
C ASN A 159 7.52 -12.79 11.09
N ILE A 160 6.23 -12.99 11.40
CA ILE A 160 5.20 -12.00 11.15
C ILE A 160 4.67 -11.42 12.47
N ILE A 161 4.85 -10.12 12.66
CA ILE A 161 4.19 -9.36 13.73
C ILE A 161 2.73 -9.15 13.33
N LYS A 162 1.80 -9.82 14.02
CA LYS A 162 0.38 -9.83 13.67
C LYS A 162 -0.38 -8.78 14.47
N LEU A 163 -1.08 -7.87 13.78
CA LEU A 163 -1.80 -6.74 14.34
C LEU A 163 -3.28 -6.82 13.96
N GLU A 164 -4.18 -6.63 14.93
CA GLU A 164 -5.61 -6.68 14.70
C GLU A 164 -6.18 -5.34 14.24
N LEU A 165 -6.74 -5.29 13.03
CA LEU A 165 -7.43 -4.13 12.48
C LEU A 165 -8.90 -4.17 12.90
N LYS A 166 -9.40 -3.06 13.48
CA LYS A 166 -10.77 -2.96 14.02
C LYS A 166 -11.57 -1.80 13.43
N ASP A 167 -10.88 -0.74 13.01
CA ASP A 167 -11.50 0.44 12.45
C ASP A 167 -11.78 0.24 10.95
N PRO A 168 -13.06 0.26 10.50
CA PRO A 168 -13.39 0.13 9.08
C PRO A 168 -12.76 1.20 8.18
N LYS A 169 -12.36 2.36 8.71
CA LYS A 169 -11.61 3.39 7.96
C LYS A 169 -10.16 2.97 7.71
N ASN A 170 -9.62 2.11 8.56
CA ASN A 170 -8.27 1.54 8.44
C ASN A 170 -8.37 0.06 8.02
N TYR A 171 -9.07 -0.21 6.92
CA TYR A 171 -9.43 -1.57 6.51
C TYR A 171 -8.25 -2.40 5.98
N HIS A 172 -7.12 -1.78 5.66
CA HIS A 172 -5.84 -2.42 5.37
C HIS A 172 -4.75 -1.91 6.31
N LEU A 173 -3.69 -2.70 6.47
CA LEU A 173 -2.58 -2.36 7.35
C LEU A 173 -1.86 -1.09 6.91
N ASP A 174 -1.73 -0.85 5.61
CA ASP A 174 -1.06 0.33 5.06
C ASP A 174 -1.79 1.66 5.36
N CYS A 175 -3.00 1.61 5.91
CA CYS A 175 -3.69 2.78 6.47
C CYS A 175 -3.11 3.20 7.84
N THR A 176 -2.37 2.33 8.53
CA THR A 176 -1.91 2.56 9.91
C THR A 176 -0.43 2.29 10.14
N ILE A 177 0.21 1.54 9.24
CA ILE A 177 1.60 1.09 9.33
C ILE A 177 2.34 1.39 8.02
N PHE A 178 3.52 1.99 8.17
CA PHE A 178 4.46 2.15 7.06
C PHE A 178 5.89 1.85 7.52
N PRO A 179 6.52 0.74 7.09
CA PRO A 179 7.94 0.49 7.31
C PRO A 179 8.76 1.58 6.62
N PHE A 180 9.31 2.49 7.42
CA PHE A 180 10.00 3.68 6.93
C PHE A 180 11.47 3.40 6.61
N THR A 181 12.12 2.64 7.51
CA THR A 181 13.46 2.07 7.28
C THR A 181 13.44 0.60 7.72
N ASN A 182 14.54 -0.11 7.49
CA ASN A 182 14.72 -1.46 8.04
C ASN A 182 14.79 -1.49 9.59
N GLU A 183 14.88 -0.34 10.25
CA GLU A 183 14.97 -0.20 11.71
C GLU A 183 13.80 0.58 12.31
N SER A 184 12.98 1.27 11.52
CA SER A 184 11.91 2.13 12.01
C SER A 184 10.62 1.99 11.22
N VAL A 185 9.50 2.15 11.92
CA VAL A 185 8.14 2.02 11.39
C VAL A 185 7.30 3.22 11.83
N ILE A 186 6.62 3.87 10.89
CA ILE A 186 5.59 4.88 11.18
C ILE A 186 4.33 4.14 11.58
N VAL A 187 3.75 4.48 12.72
CA VAL A 187 2.62 3.75 13.34
C VAL A 187 1.56 4.71 13.86
N ALA A 188 0.31 4.49 13.48
CA ALA A 188 -0.85 5.07 14.14
C ALA A 188 -1.09 4.31 15.47
N VAL A 189 -0.39 4.73 16.52
CA VAL A 189 -0.28 3.95 17.76
C VAL A 189 -1.61 3.70 18.48
N ASP A 190 -2.58 4.61 18.33
CA ASP A 190 -3.91 4.49 18.91
C ASP A 190 -4.79 3.42 18.24
N SER A 191 -4.36 2.89 17.08
CA SER A 191 -5.04 1.78 16.40
C SER A 191 -4.81 0.43 17.08
N PHE A 192 -3.79 0.32 17.94
CA PHE A 192 -3.29 -0.95 18.43
C PHE A 192 -3.26 -1.03 19.96
N THR A 193 -3.33 -2.25 20.49
CA THR A 193 -3.16 -2.51 21.90
C THR A 193 -1.70 -2.28 22.34
N LYS A 194 -1.49 -2.07 23.65
CA LYS A 194 -0.14 -1.91 24.22
C LYS A 194 0.75 -3.14 23.98
N GLU A 195 0.16 -4.32 23.92
CA GLU A 195 0.85 -5.59 23.64
C GLU A 195 1.32 -5.66 22.19
N GLU A 196 0.48 -5.22 21.26
CA GLU A 196 0.82 -5.14 19.83
C GLU A 196 1.92 -4.10 19.58
N ILE A 197 1.81 -2.92 20.18
CA ILE A 197 2.87 -1.89 20.12
C ILE A 197 4.21 -2.45 20.64
N LYS A 198 4.22 -3.11 21.81
CA LYS A 198 5.43 -3.78 22.32
C LYS A 198 5.98 -4.87 21.40
N SER A 199 5.13 -5.49 20.59
CA SER A 199 5.59 -6.49 19.63
C SER A 199 6.34 -5.84 18.46
N ILE A 200 5.92 -4.65 18.03
CA ILE A 200 6.63 -3.84 17.02
C ILE A 200 7.96 -3.33 17.60
N GLU A 201 7.95 -2.80 18.84
CA GLU A 201 9.15 -2.25 19.50
C GLU A 201 10.29 -3.27 19.67
N LYS A 202 9.99 -4.58 19.66
CA LYS A 202 11.02 -5.64 19.68
C LYS A 202 11.80 -5.75 18.37
N VAL A 203 11.25 -5.25 17.29
CA VAL A 203 11.82 -5.42 15.95
C VAL A 203 12.14 -4.10 15.25
N ALA A 204 11.55 -2.98 15.68
CA ALA A 204 11.77 -1.66 15.05
C ALA A 204 11.49 -0.52 16.03
N ASP A 205 12.11 0.63 15.80
CA ASP A 205 11.78 1.88 16.45
C ASP A 205 10.45 2.42 15.90
N ILE A 206 9.57 2.88 16.78
CA ILE A 206 8.27 3.43 16.38
C ILE A 206 8.35 4.94 16.19
N ILE A 207 7.92 5.42 15.04
CA ILE A 207 7.63 6.83 14.77
C ILE A 207 6.11 7.02 14.90
N PRO A 208 5.61 7.59 16.00
CA PRO A 208 4.19 7.67 16.24
C PRO A 208 3.53 8.78 15.41
N ILE A 209 2.31 8.49 14.95
CA ILE A 209 1.40 9.45 14.32
C ILE A 209 0.02 9.37 14.95
N THR A 210 -0.79 10.42 14.74
CA THR A 210 -2.19 10.46 15.19
C THR A 210 -3.13 9.71 14.24
N MET A 211 -4.35 9.41 14.72
CA MET A 211 -5.38 8.82 13.87
C MET A 211 -5.82 9.75 12.74
N ASP A 212 -5.90 11.05 12.99
CA ASP A 212 -6.22 12.03 11.93
C ASP A 212 -5.17 11.99 10.81
N GLN A 213 -3.88 11.92 11.15
CA GLN A 213 -2.79 11.77 10.19
C GLN A 213 -2.87 10.44 9.42
N ALA A 214 -3.27 9.36 10.06
CA ALA A 214 -3.49 8.07 9.43
C ALA A 214 -4.68 8.11 8.46
N HIS A 215 -5.82 8.65 8.90
CA HIS A 215 -7.03 8.79 8.07
C HIS A 215 -6.81 9.72 6.87
N THR A 216 -5.88 10.69 6.98
CA THR A 216 -5.47 11.54 5.85
C THR A 216 -4.43 10.85 4.95
N GLY A 217 -4.08 9.58 5.23
CA GLY A 217 -3.24 8.74 4.36
C GLY A 217 -1.73 8.91 4.55
N LEU A 218 -1.24 9.37 5.72
CA LEU A 218 0.20 9.52 5.96
C LEU A 218 0.97 8.21 5.76
N THR A 219 0.45 7.09 6.26
CA THR A 219 1.09 5.77 6.14
C THR A 219 0.92 5.14 4.77
N ASN A 220 -0.02 5.63 3.95
CA ASN A 220 -0.21 5.19 2.58
C ASN A 220 0.87 5.77 1.65
N SER A 221 2.11 5.52 2.00
CA SER A 221 3.33 6.07 1.39
C SER A 221 4.14 5.00 0.67
N VAL A 222 5.01 5.45 -0.23
CA VAL A 222 6.03 4.62 -0.89
C VAL A 222 7.39 5.27 -0.69
N ARG A 223 8.38 4.49 -0.29
CA ARG A 223 9.77 4.96 -0.22
C ARG A 223 10.57 4.43 -1.41
N VAL A 224 11.37 5.29 -2.01
CA VAL A 224 12.37 4.90 -3.00
C VAL A 224 13.64 5.76 -2.82
N ASN A 225 14.79 5.13 -2.64
CA ASN A 225 16.05 5.81 -2.36
C ASN A 225 15.93 6.79 -1.16
N ASN A 226 16.21 8.08 -1.39
CA ASN A 226 16.04 9.16 -0.41
C ASN A 226 14.71 9.93 -0.55
N TYR A 227 13.76 9.40 -1.31
CA TYR A 227 12.44 10.00 -1.50
C TYR A 227 11.37 9.26 -0.73
N LEU A 228 10.49 10.04 -0.11
CA LEU A 228 9.26 9.58 0.50
C LEU A 228 8.09 10.11 -0.32
N LEU A 229 7.36 9.22 -0.96
CA LEU A 229 6.26 9.56 -1.84
C LEU A 229 4.94 9.43 -1.09
N ASN A 230 4.06 10.42 -1.22
CA ASN A 230 2.72 10.38 -0.64
C ASN A 230 1.71 11.09 -1.54
N ALA A 231 0.43 10.83 -1.33
CA ALA A 231 -0.63 11.57 -1.98
C ALA A 231 -0.90 12.89 -1.26
N SER A 232 -1.19 13.96 -2.00
CA SER A 232 -1.69 15.21 -1.44
C SER A 232 -2.52 15.99 -2.46
N ASP A 233 -3.65 16.48 -2.03
CA ASP A 233 -4.56 17.34 -2.78
C ASP A 233 -4.59 18.79 -2.25
N ILE A 234 -3.64 19.17 -1.39
CA ILE A 234 -3.62 20.45 -0.65
C ILE A 234 -3.79 21.68 -1.54
N ASP A 235 -3.28 21.63 -2.77
CA ASP A 235 -3.35 22.73 -3.72
C ASP A 235 -4.77 22.97 -4.28
N PHE A 236 -5.65 22.00 -4.13
CA PHE A 236 -7.04 22.02 -4.59
C PHE A 236 -8.03 22.32 -3.46
N LEU A 237 -7.58 22.27 -2.21
CA LEU A 237 -8.41 22.48 -1.04
C LEU A 237 -8.53 23.97 -0.70
N SER A 238 -9.71 24.38 -0.24
CA SER A 238 -9.91 25.71 0.31
C SER A 238 -9.10 25.88 1.60
N LYS A 239 -8.23 26.88 1.69
CA LYS A 239 -7.43 27.20 2.89
C LYS A 239 -8.24 27.38 4.18
N ARG A 240 -9.57 27.51 4.07
CA ARG A 240 -10.48 27.67 5.21
C ARG A 240 -11.23 26.38 5.55
N SER A 241 -11.12 25.32 4.74
CA SER A 241 -11.77 24.05 5.01
C SER A 241 -11.08 23.29 6.12
N GLU A 242 -11.79 22.37 6.71
CA GLU A 242 -11.25 21.42 7.68
C GLU A 242 -10.29 20.44 7.01
N ASP A 243 -10.62 19.99 5.80
CA ASP A 243 -9.79 19.11 4.97
C ASP A 243 -8.41 19.70 4.71
N TYR A 244 -8.33 21.01 4.37
CA TYR A 244 -7.04 21.69 4.22
C TYR A 244 -6.20 21.64 5.51
N ARG A 245 -6.84 21.77 6.66
CA ARG A 245 -6.14 21.73 7.95
C ARG A 245 -5.56 20.33 8.21
N TYR A 246 -6.34 19.27 7.99
CA TYR A 246 -5.89 17.90 8.15
C TYR A 246 -4.78 17.55 7.15
N GLU A 247 -4.96 17.92 5.89
CA GLU A 247 -3.97 17.68 4.84
C GLU A 247 -2.66 18.43 5.13
N SER A 248 -2.74 19.69 5.56
CA SER A 248 -1.57 20.50 5.95
C SER A 248 -0.84 19.91 7.18
N ASP A 249 -1.57 19.37 8.16
CA ASP A 249 -0.96 18.73 9.34
C ASP A 249 -0.25 17.43 8.97
N LYS A 250 -0.88 16.60 8.15
CA LYS A 250 -0.29 15.38 7.59
C LYS A 250 1.01 15.70 6.84
N ASN A 251 0.97 16.65 5.90
CA ASN A 251 2.13 17.01 5.08
C ASN A 251 3.28 17.52 5.96
N ARG A 252 3.01 18.41 6.91
CA ARG A 252 4.03 18.92 7.85
C ARG A 252 4.64 17.80 8.68
N ARG A 253 3.84 16.84 9.15
CA ARG A 253 4.34 15.70 9.92
C ARG A 253 5.24 14.81 9.06
N LEU A 254 4.84 14.54 7.82
CA LEU A 254 5.60 13.72 6.89
C LEU A 254 6.94 14.39 6.52
N GLU A 255 6.91 15.71 6.24
CA GLU A 255 8.11 16.51 5.96
C GLU A 255 9.08 16.54 7.14
N GLN A 256 8.56 16.63 8.39
CA GLN A 256 9.37 16.55 9.59
C GLN A 256 10.07 15.18 9.70
N ILE A 257 9.33 14.08 9.51
CA ILE A 257 9.88 12.72 9.55
C ILE A 257 10.95 12.54 8.45
N ALA A 258 10.70 13.02 7.26
CA ALA A 258 11.64 12.94 6.14
C ALA A 258 12.91 13.75 6.42
N ALA A 259 12.78 14.99 6.89
CA ALA A 259 13.90 15.87 7.21
C ALA A 259 14.80 15.29 8.31
N ASP A 260 14.21 14.71 9.36
CA ASP A 260 14.95 14.06 10.46
C ASP A 260 15.77 12.84 9.99
N ASN A 261 15.48 12.32 8.77
CA ASN A 261 16.12 11.16 8.18
C ASN A 261 16.85 11.43 6.86
N ALA A 262 17.16 12.68 6.56
CA ALA A 262 17.83 13.12 5.33
C ALA A 262 17.10 12.66 4.04
N MET A 263 15.78 12.69 4.04
CA MET A 263 14.91 12.36 2.91
C MET A 263 14.13 13.57 2.43
N GLU A 264 13.64 13.50 1.21
CA GLU A 264 12.77 14.47 0.58
C GLU A 264 11.36 13.89 0.38
N VAL A 265 10.33 14.69 0.57
CA VAL A 265 8.95 14.28 0.29
C VAL A 265 8.55 14.74 -1.11
N CYS A 266 7.92 13.82 -1.86
CA CYS A 266 7.30 14.13 -3.14
C CYS A 266 5.80 13.80 -3.06
N TYR A 267 4.96 14.80 -3.38
CA TYR A 267 3.51 14.66 -3.35
C TYR A 267 2.94 14.46 -4.75
N PHE A 268 1.89 13.64 -4.84
CA PHE A 268 1.12 13.37 -6.06
C PHE A 268 -0.35 13.61 -5.80
N ASN A 269 -1.04 14.26 -6.74
CA ASN A 269 -2.49 14.29 -6.70
C ASN A 269 -3.04 12.94 -7.18
N LEU A 270 -3.86 12.30 -6.35
CA LEU A 270 -4.49 11.00 -6.63
C LEU A 270 -6.01 11.05 -6.37
N GLU A 271 -6.63 12.19 -6.64
CA GLU A 271 -8.05 12.45 -6.38
C GLU A 271 -8.97 11.40 -7.03
N GLU A 272 -8.64 10.93 -8.24
CA GLU A 272 -9.45 9.92 -8.90
C GLU A 272 -9.35 8.54 -8.21
N TYR A 273 -8.22 8.23 -7.57
CA TYR A 273 -8.04 6.96 -6.84
C TYR A 273 -8.63 6.99 -5.43
N MET A 274 -8.69 8.18 -4.81
CA MET A 274 -9.40 8.37 -3.54
C MET A 274 -10.87 7.96 -3.65
N LYS A 275 -11.50 8.18 -4.80
CA LYS A 275 -12.89 7.75 -5.07
C LYS A 275 -13.09 6.24 -4.92
N GLY A 276 -12.07 5.43 -5.21
CA GLY A 276 -12.04 3.97 -4.98
C GLY A 276 -11.57 3.58 -3.59
N GLY A 277 -11.23 4.56 -2.73
CA GLY A 277 -10.73 4.34 -1.38
C GLY A 277 -9.26 3.92 -1.32
N GLY A 278 -8.48 4.14 -2.39
CA GLY A 278 -7.06 3.84 -2.45
C GLY A 278 -6.19 5.07 -2.67
N LEU A 279 -4.98 5.03 -2.15
CA LEU A 279 -3.96 6.08 -2.31
C LEU A 279 -2.67 5.47 -2.89
N LEU A 280 -1.54 6.12 -2.63
CA LEU A 280 -0.28 5.83 -3.33
C LEU A 280 0.24 4.41 -3.10
N SER A 281 0.28 3.90 -1.86
CA SER A 281 0.79 2.55 -1.59
C SER A 281 -0.08 1.47 -2.21
N CYS A 282 -1.38 1.72 -2.38
CA CYS A 282 -2.29 0.79 -3.03
C CYS A 282 -1.97 0.60 -4.53
N LEU A 283 -1.46 1.66 -5.19
CA LEU A 283 -1.12 1.68 -6.62
C LEU A 283 0.23 1.04 -6.94
N VAL A 284 1.04 0.74 -5.93
CA VAL A 284 2.43 0.32 -6.11
C VAL A 284 2.71 -0.95 -5.33
N LEU A 285 2.98 -2.05 -6.04
CA LEU A 285 3.48 -3.28 -5.43
C LEU A 285 5.01 -3.32 -5.53
N HIS A 286 5.68 -3.62 -4.44
CA HIS A 286 7.12 -3.75 -4.39
C HIS A 286 7.56 -5.16 -4.84
N VAL A 287 8.27 -5.23 -5.96
CA VAL A 287 8.87 -6.48 -6.44
C VAL A 287 10.23 -6.72 -5.80
N ASN A 288 10.95 -5.63 -5.53
CA ASN A 288 12.25 -5.68 -4.87
C ASN A 288 12.44 -4.44 -3.99
N TYR A 289 12.66 -4.66 -2.68
CA TYR A 289 12.94 -3.63 -1.69
C TYR A 289 14.41 -3.25 -1.58
N GLU A 290 15.29 -3.79 -2.43
CA GLU A 290 16.73 -3.58 -2.30
C GLU A 290 17.08 -2.10 -2.22
N ARG A 291 17.80 -1.72 -1.17
CA ARG A 291 18.22 -0.35 -0.83
C ARG A 291 17.10 0.63 -0.45
N MET A 292 15.83 0.25 -0.56
CA MET A 292 14.73 1.18 -0.27
C MET A 292 14.59 1.49 1.21
N LEU A 293 14.78 0.49 2.07
CA LEU A 293 14.60 0.62 3.50
C LEU A 293 15.92 0.84 4.28
N THR A 294 17.06 0.89 3.61
CA THR A 294 18.33 1.15 4.28
C THR A 294 18.37 2.57 4.83
N LYS A 295 18.80 2.72 6.10
CA LYS A 295 19.02 4.02 6.71
C LYS A 295 20.13 4.75 5.96
N LEU A 296 19.92 6.01 5.60
CA LEU A 296 20.86 6.76 4.77
C LEU A 296 22.08 7.28 5.55
N ILE A 297 21.98 7.43 6.88
CA ILE A 297 23.11 7.84 7.77
C ILE A 297 22.83 7.33 9.19
#